data_99566aeee917599e60ee6c8c837b22ea
#
_entry.id   99566aeee917599e60ee6c8c837b22ea
#
_cell.length_a   1.000
_cell.length_b   1.000
_cell.length_c   1.000
_cell.angle_alpha   90.00
_cell.angle_beta   90.00
_cell.angle_gamma   90.00
#
_symmetry.space_group_name_H-M   'P 1'
#
loop_
_entity.id
_entity.type
_entity.pdbx_description
1 polymer ?
#
loop_
_entity_poly.entity_id
_entity_poly.type
_entity_poly.pdbx_seq_one_letter_code
_entity_poly.pdbx_strand_id
1 'polypeptide(L)'
;MIDTDEFDAVVIGAGIAGLYMIHRLREIGLSVRAYEKGDGVGGTWYWNRYPGARCDVQSWDYSYTFSEELNQEWNWTERYPTQPEIERYLNHVADRFDLRRDIDFGTRVDQARFDEDQNKWILRTSRDATVATRYLVSAVGALSERFVPKINGIETFAGEQYHTNGWPAEGVDFENKRV
;
A
#
# COMPACT_ATOMS: atom_id res chain seq x y z
N MET A 1 -0.84 12.57 -30.46
CA MET A 1 -0.75 13.22 -29.12
C MET A 1 -0.87 12.08 -28.13
N ILE A 2 0.04 11.97 -27.17
CA ILE A 2 -0.11 11.02 -26.08
C ILE A 2 -1.25 11.57 -25.21
N ASP A 3 -2.29 10.76 -25.04
CA ASP A 3 -3.39 11.11 -24.14
C ASP A 3 -2.80 11.15 -22.72
N THR A 4 -2.83 12.31 -22.10
CA THR A 4 -2.24 12.50 -20.77
C THR A 4 -3.40 12.78 -19.81
N ASP A 5 -3.65 11.82 -18.92
CA ASP A 5 -4.61 12.03 -17.85
C ASP A 5 -4.11 13.13 -16.91
N GLU A 6 -5.02 13.97 -16.44
CA GLU A 6 -4.70 15.06 -15.53
C GLU A 6 -5.57 15.02 -14.27
N PHE A 7 -4.93 15.11 -13.11
CA PHE A 7 -5.56 15.18 -11.80
C PHE A 7 -4.94 16.32 -10.98
N ASP A 8 -5.71 16.90 -10.05
CA ASP A 8 -5.16 17.86 -9.11
C ASP A 8 -4.09 17.23 -8.23
N ALA A 9 -4.34 16.00 -7.78
CA ALA A 9 -3.42 15.27 -6.92
C ALA A 9 -3.27 13.79 -7.34
N VAL A 10 -2.04 13.30 -7.31
CA VAL A 10 -1.73 11.87 -7.45
C VAL A 10 -1.11 11.37 -6.16
N VAL A 11 -1.58 10.19 -5.71
CA VAL A 11 -1.07 9.47 -4.53
C VAL A 11 -0.39 8.19 -4.98
N ILE A 12 0.84 7.93 -4.53
CA ILE A 12 1.56 6.68 -4.81
C ILE A 12 1.44 5.75 -3.61
N GLY A 13 0.70 4.65 -3.77
CA GLY A 13 0.47 3.63 -2.75
C GLY A 13 -0.91 3.74 -2.09
N ALA A 14 -1.54 2.57 -1.82
CA ALA A 14 -2.83 2.44 -1.16
C ALA A 14 -2.73 1.74 0.22
N GLY A 15 -1.67 2.03 0.95
CA GLY A 15 -1.51 1.68 2.36
C GLY A 15 -2.25 2.67 3.27
N ILE A 16 -1.98 2.63 4.58
CA ILE A 16 -2.62 3.50 5.59
C ILE A 16 -2.55 4.98 5.19
N ALA A 17 -1.35 5.48 4.86
CA ALA A 17 -1.17 6.88 4.49
C ALA A 17 -1.90 7.23 3.18
N GLY A 18 -1.86 6.33 2.18
CA GLY A 18 -2.49 6.54 0.88
C GLY A 18 -4.01 6.61 0.98
N LEU A 19 -4.65 5.69 1.69
CA LEU A 19 -6.10 5.71 1.93
C LEU A 19 -6.55 7.00 2.63
N TYR A 20 -5.81 7.42 3.66
CA TYR A 20 -6.09 8.68 4.33
C TYR A 20 -5.96 9.88 3.40
N MET A 21 -4.92 9.92 2.58
CA MET A 21 -4.70 11.05 1.66
C MET A 21 -5.77 11.12 0.57
N ILE A 22 -6.20 9.99 0.01
CA ILE A 22 -7.31 9.97 -0.96
C ILE A 22 -8.57 10.58 -0.31
N HIS A 23 -8.91 10.12 0.90
CA HIS A 23 -10.05 10.64 1.64
C HIS A 23 -9.97 12.16 1.83
N ARG A 24 -8.86 12.66 2.37
CA ARG A 24 -8.66 14.09 2.67
C ARG A 24 -8.65 14.98 1.44
N LEU A 25 -7.98 14.55 0.37
CA LEU A 25 -7.93 15.31 -0.89
C LEU A 25 -9.32 15.43 -1.51
N ARG A 26 -10.13 14.36 -1.45
CA ARG A 26 -11.53 14.40 -1.90
C ARG A 26 -12.40 15.34 -1.05
N GLU A 27 -12.22 15.34 0.26
CA GLU A 27 -12.98 16.24 1.17
C GLU A 27 -12.76 17.71 0.85
N ILE A 28 -11.57 18.11 0.40
CA ILE A 28 -11.27 19.47 0.00
C ILE A 28 -11.58 19.75 -1.47
N GLY A 29 -12.23 18.82 -2.17
CA GLY A 29 -12.76 19.00 -3.53
C GLY A 29 -11.75 18.82 -4.65
N LEU A 30 -10.57 18.23 -4.40
CA LEU A 30 -9.59 17.94 -5.44
C LEU A 30 -9.92 16.64 -6.19
N SER A 31 -9.68 16.64 -7.49
CA SER A 31 -9.63 15.43 -8.30
C SER A 31 -8.39 14.63 -7.91
N VAL A 32 -8.58 13.36 -7.53
CA VAL A 32 -7.49 12.52 -7.05
C VAL A 32 -7.42 11.20 -7.80
N ARG A 33 -6.20 10.73 -8.05
CA ARG A 33 -5.92 9.38 -8.53
C ARG A 33 -4.79 8.76 -7.69
N ALA A 34 -4.99 7.53 -7.26
CA ALA A 34 -3.94 6.78 -6.59
C ALA A 34 -3.48 5.60 -7.45
N TYR A 35 -2.20 5.29 -7.41
CA TYR A 35 -1.59 4.13 -8.08
C TYR A 35 -1.03 3.18 -7.04
N GLU A 36 -1.52 1.94 -7.06
CA GLU A 36 -1.06 0.86 -6.18
C GLU A 36 -0.51 -0.29 -7.02
N LYS A 37 0.72 -0.73 -6.71
CA LYS A 37 1.38 -1.83 -7.43
C LYS A 37 0.74 -3.19 -7.18
N GLY A 38 0.08 -3.36 -6.03
CA GLY A 38 -0.66 -4.56 -5.66
C GLY A 38 -2.10 -4.53 -6.15
N ASP A 39 -2.77 -5.67 -6.01
CA ASP A 39 -4.17 -5.85 -6.43
C ASP A 39 -5.16 -5.48 -5.31
N GLY A 40 -4.66 -5.02 -4.17
CA GLY A 40 -5.47 -4.68 -3.00
C GLY A 40 -4.88 -3.55 -2.17
N VAL A 41 -5.72 -3.02 -1.29
CA VAL A 41 -5.31 -2.01 -0.29
C VAL A 41 -4.62 -2.67 0.91
N GLY A 42 -3.86 -1.87 1.66
CA GLY A 42 -3.28 -2.34 2.92
C GLY A 42 -1.79 -2.08 3.07
N GLY A 43 -1.06 -1.85 1.97
CA GLY A 43 0.37 -1.55 1.99
C GLY A 43 1.17 -2.61 2.74
N THR A 44 1.81 -2.26 3.86
CA THR A 44 2.56 -3.20 4.71
C THR A 44 1.76 -4.46 5.03
N TRP A 45 0.47 -4.33 5.32
CA TRP A 45 -0.40 -5.44 5.73
C TRP A 45 -0.94 -6.25 4.55
N TYR A 46 -0.92 -5.72 3.36
CA TYR A 46 -1.15 -6.47 2.13
C TYR A 46 0.07 -7.32 1.73
N TRP A 47 1.30 -6.79 1.90
CA TRP A 47 2.52 -7.45 1.42
C TRP A 47 3.17 -8.39 2.44
N ASN A 48 3.05 -8.13 3.75
CA ASN A 48 3.74 -8.87 4.81
C ASN A 48 2.80 -9.87 5.48
N ARG A 49 2.66 -11.06 4.89
CA ARG A 49 1.74 -12.12 5.28
C ARG A 49 2.43 -13.33 5.93
N TYR A 50 3.64 -13.16 6.43
CA TYR A 50 4.36 -14.24 7.08
C TYR A 50 3.65 -14.69 8.36
N PRO A 51 3.84 -15.98 8.79
CA PRO A 51 3.18 -16.51 9.98
C PRO A 51 3.47 -15.68 11.23
N GLY A 52 2.42 -15.31 11.96
CA GLY A 52 2.53 -14.52 13.18
C GLY A 52 2.77 -13.02 12.95
N ALA A 53 2.70 -12.51 11.71
CA ALA A 53 2.79 -11.08 11.43
C ALA A 53 1.73 -10.31 12.22
N ARG A 54 2.20 -9.29 12.96
CA ARG A 54 1.35 -8.55 13.91
C ARG A 54 1.92 -7.15 14.13
N CYS A 55 1.05 -6.21 14.50
CA CYS A 55 1.46 -4.87 14.86
C CYS A 55 2.04 -4.85 16.29
N ASP A 56 3.07 -4.04 16.48
CA ASP A 56 3.70 -3.72 17.78
C ASP A 56 3.08 -2.49 18.46
N VAL A 57 2.12 -1.86 17.79
CA VAL A 57 1.32 -0.74 18.32
C VAL A 57 -0.06 -1.26 18.73
N GLN A 58 -0.64 -0.69 19.77
CA GLN A 58 -1.98 -1.06 20.24
C GLN A 58 -3.04 -0.75 19.20
N SER A 59 -4.06 -1.59 19.11
CA SER A 59 -5.07 -1.54 18.06
C SER A 59 -5.80 -0.20 17.94
N TRP A 60 -6.15 0.41 19.07
CA TRP A 60 -6.81 1.73 19.06
C TRP A 60 -5.90 2.87 18.61
N ASP A 61 -4.59 2.80 18.85
CA ASP A 61 -3.61 3.76 18.34
C ASP A 61 -3.32 3.53 16.85
N TYR A 62 -3.65 2.32 16.35
CA TYR A 62 -3.48 1.93 14.95
C TYR A 62 -4.76 2.13 14.12
N SER A 63 -5.73 2.85 14.65
CA SER A 63 -6.98 3.21 13.99
C SER A 63 -6.93 4.62 13.41
N TYR A 64 -7.70 4.86 12.36
CA TYR A 64 -7.93 6.22 11.89
C TYR A 64 -8.82 6.97 12.88
N THR A 65 -8.54 8.25 13.07
CA THR A 65 -9.27 9.13 13.99
C THR A 65 -10.11 10.20 13.29
N PHE A 66 -10.21 10.14 11.97
CA PHE A 66 -10.95 11.14 11.19
C PHE A 66 -12.47 10.93 11.16
N SER A 67 -12.97 9.78 11.61
CA SER A 67 -14.40 9.48 11.76
C SER A 67 -14.67 8.74 13.06
N GLU A 68 -15.54 9.32 13.89
CA GLU A 68 -15.99 8.69 15.13
C GLU A 68 -16.85 7.45 14.85
N GLU A 69 -17.70 7.50 13.82
CA GLU A 69 -18.54 6.40 13.40
C GLU A 69 -17.70 5.20 12.99
N LEU A 70 -16.62 5.42 12.22
CA LEU A 70 -15.69 4.34 11.85
C LEU A 70 -15.11 3.65 13.10
N ASN A 71 -14.73 4.42 14.13
CA ASN A 71 -14.18 3.86 15.37
C ASN A 71 -15.24 3.09 16.18
N GLN A 72 -16.51 3.46 16.09
CA GLN A 72 -17.62 2.75 16.74
C GLN A 72 -18.04 1.49 15.97
N GLU A 73 -17.91 1.47 14.65
CA GLU A 73 -18.24 0.33 13.78
C GLU A 73 -17.23 -0.80 13.88
N TRP A 74 -15.95 -0.49 14.17
CA TRP A 74 -14.86 -1.47 14.16
C TRP A 74 -14.46 -1.90 15.56
N ASN A 75 -14.56 -3.20 15.83
CA ASN A 75 -14.15 -3.81 17.09
C ASN A 75 -12.90 -4.66 16.89
N TRP A 76 -11.79 -4.21 17.44
CA TRP A 76 -10.54 -4.98 17.46
C TRP A 76 -10.66 -6.18 18.40
N THR A 77 -10.18 -7.34 17.95
CA THR A 77 -10.23 -8.58 18.74
C THR A 77 -9.08 -8.71 19.72
N GLU A 78 -7.96 -8.04 19.45
CA GLU A 78 -6.74 -8.11 20.25
C GLU A 78 -6.12 -6.73 20.48
N ARG A 79 -5.40 -6.60 21.59
CA ARG A 79 -4.67 -5.37 21.92
C ARG A 79 -3.60 -5.04 20.89
N TYR A 80 -2.90 -6.06 20.37
CA TYR A 80 -1.92 -5.94 19.30
C TYR A 80 -2.45 -6.71 18.10
N PRO A 81 -3.01 -6.03 17.10
CA PRO A 81 -3.77 -6.69 16.07
C PRO A 81 -2.88 -7.49 15.12
N THR A 82 -3.41 -8.61 14.65
CA THR A 82 -2.75 -9.47 13.66
C THR A 82 -2.82 -8.87 12.25
N GLN A 83 -1.91 -9.29 11.39
CA GLN A 83 -1.91 -8.87 9.98
C GLN A 83 -3.27 -9.07 9.30
N PRO A 84 -3.95 -10.24 9.40
CA PRO A 84 -5.24 -10.42 8.73
C PRO A 84 -6.34 -9.49 9.26
N GLU A 85 -6.29 -9.12 10.54
CA GLU A 85 -7.27 -8.21 11.11
C GLU A 85 -7.04 -6.79 10.63
N ILE A 86 -5.78 -6.33 10.57
CA ILE A 86 -5.45 -5.00 10.06
C ILE A 86 -5.78 -4.89 8.56
N GLU A 87 -5.49 -5.92 7.78
CA GLU A 87 -5.84 -5.96 6.36
C GLU A 87 -7.38 -5.86 6.17
N ARG A 88 -8.17 -6.57 6.96
CA ARG A 88 -9.64 -6.44 6.97
C ARG A 88 -10.09 -5.03 7.35
N TYR A 89 -9.48 -4.44 8.37
CA TYR A 89 -9.78 -3.05 8.77
C TYR A 89 -9.54 -2.07 7.63
N LEU A 90 -8.38 -2.14 6.96
CA LEU A 90 -8.07 -1.24 5.85
C LEU A 90 -8.97 -1.46 4.62
N ASN A 91 -9.37 -2.71 4.37
CA ASN A 91 -10.38 -3.01 3.36
C ASN A 91 -11.74 -2.40 3.74
N HIS A 92 -12.18 -2.57 5.00
CA HIS A 92 -13.40 -1.94 5.51
C HIS A 92 -13.38 -0.42 5.32
N VAL A 93 -12.28 0.24 5.66
CA VAL A 93 -12.11 1.69 5.46
C VAL A 93 -12.22 2.08 3.98
N ALA A 94 -11.53 1.34 3.10
CA ALA A 94 -11.57 1.60 1.67
C ALA A 94 -12.97 1.48 1.09
N ASP A 95 -13.73 0.49 1.54
CA ASP A 95 -15.12 0.25 1.11
C ASP A 95 -16.08 1.27 1.73
N ARG A 96 -15.98 1.53 3.04
CA ARG A 96 -16.83 2.45 3.80
C ARG A 96 -16.82 3.88 3.23
N PHE A 97 -15.66 4.34 2.77
CA PHE A 97 -15.47 5.68 2.20
C PHE A 97 -15.38 5.69 0.66
N ASP A 98 -15.68 4.55 0.01
CA ASP A 98 -15.65 4.42 -1.46
C ASP A 98 -14.33 4.94 -2.06
N LEU A 99 -13.19 4.53 -1.45
CA LEU A 99 -11.88 5.00 -1.88
C LEU A 99 -11.34 4.24 -3.09
N ARG A 100 -11.81 3.00 -3.31
CA ARG A 100 -11.29 2.14 -4.39
C ARG A 100 -11.53 2.71 -5.77
N ARG A 101 -12.58 3.49 -5.98
CA ARG A 101 -12.89 4.12 -7.29
C ARG A 101 -11.79 5.06 -7.78
N ASP A 102 -10.99 5.59 -6.86
CA ASP A 102 -9.89 6.50 -7.17
C ASP A 102 -8.53 5.81 -7.17
N ILE A 103 -8.49 4.46 -7.06
CA ILE A 103 -7.27 3.67 -7.02
C ILE A 103 -7.14 2.79 -8.26
N ASP A 104 -6.05 2.95 -8.99
CA ASP A 104 -5.64 2.06 -10.06
C ASP A 104 -4.71 0.99 -9.48
N PHE A 105 -5.27 -0.21 -9.25
CA PHE A 105 -4.55 -1.38 -8.77
C PHE A 105 -3.68 -2.04 -9.85
N GLY A 106 -2.69 -2.85 -9.44
CA GLY A 106 -1.76 -3.51 -10.34
C GLY A 106 -0.97 -2.53 -11.20
N THR A 107 -0.81 -1.29 -10.72
CA THR A 107 -0.20 -0.20 -11.48
C THR A 107 0.90 0.47 -10.65
N ARG A 108 2.17 0.23 -11.04
CA ARG A 108 3.32 0.88 -10.41
C ARG A 108 3.62 2.20 -11.09
N VAL A 109 3.99 3.22 -10.31
CA VAL A 109 4.62 4.45 -10.84
C VAL A 109 6.11 4.18 -10.98
N ASP A 110 6.59 4.21 -12.22
CA ASP A 110 8.00 3.90 -12.54
C ASP A 110 8.87 5.15 -12.52
N GLN A 111 8.27 6.30 -12.83
CA GLN A 111 8.97 7.58 -12.87
C GLN A 111 8.02 8.72 -12.45
N ALA A 112 8.57 9.67 -11.73
CA ALA A 112 7.95 10.98 -11.49
C ALA A 112 9.01 12.06 -11.69
N ARG A 113 8.71 13.05 -12.53
CA ARG A 113 9.57 14.20 -12.82
C ARG A 113 8.76 15.46 -12.69
N PHE A 114 9.32 16.45 -12.01
CA PHE A 114 8.73 17.77 -11.97
C PHE A 114 9.08 18.52 -13.25
N ASP A 115 8.09 19.13 -13.88
CA ASP A 115 8.20 19.96 -15.07
C ASP A 115 8.06 21.41 -14.62
N GLU A 116 9.18 22.14 -14.62
CA GLU A 116 9.25 23.53 -14.16
C GLU A 116 8.46 24.48 -15.08
N ASP A 117 8.41 24.19 -16.39
CA ASP A 117 7.72 25.05 -17.34
C ASP A 117 6.19 24.97 -17.18
N GLN A 118 5.68 23.76 -16.87
CA GLN A 118 4.26 23.52 -16.64
C GLN A 118 3.86 23.63 -15.16
N ASN A 119 4.84 23.70 -14.25
CA ASN A 119 4.63 23.67 -12.80
C ASN A 119 3.79 22.45 -12.36
N LYS A 120 4.11 21.28 -12.92
CA LYS A 120 3.40 20.01 -12.70
C LYS A 120 4.36 18.84 -12.58
N TRP A 121 3.93 17.80 -11.86
CA TRP A 121 4.55 16.50 -11.90
C TRP A 121 4.06 15.72 -13.13
N ILE A 122 5.00 15.10 -13.84
CA ILE A 122 4.73 14.18 -14.93
C ILE A 122 5.18 12.79 -14.49
N LEU A 123 4.22 11.87 -14.43
CA LEU A 123 4.42 10.50 -14.00
C LEU A 123 4.32 9.55 -15.20
N ARG A 124 5.08 8.44 -15.14
CA ARG A 124 4.92 7.28 -16.01
C ARG A 124 4.60 6.06 -15.17
N THR A 125 3.62 5.29 -15.63
CA THR A 125 3.19 4.06 -14.95
C THR A 125 3.70 2.82 -15.69
N SER A 126 3.68 1.68 -15.00
CA SER A 126 4.01 0.36 -15.57
C SER A 126 3.05 -0.11 -16.68
N ARG A 127 1.97 0.63 -16.92
CA ARG A 127 1.03 0.42 -18.04
C ARG A 127 1.23 1.41 -19.18
N ASP A 128 2.41 2.04 -19.24
CA ASP A 128 2.78 3.03 -20.24
C ASP A 128 1.87 4.28 -20.29
N ALA A 129 1.05 4.52 -19.26
CA ALA A 129 0.27 5.73 -19.14
C ALA A 129 1.16 6.90 -18.66
N THR A 130 0.89 8.09 -19.23
CA THR A 130 1.48 9.36 -18.77
C THR A 130 0.42 10.13 -18.02
N VAL A 131 0.75 10.62 -16.84
CA VAL A 131 -0.16 11.32 -15.95
C VAL A 131 0.45 12.63 -15.50
N ALA A 132 -0.30 13.71 -15.59
CA ALA A 132 0.10 15.03 -15.08
C ALA A 132 -0.66 15.36 -13.79
N THR A 133 0.02 15.97 -12.83
CA THR A 133 -0.61 16.39 -11.58
C THR A 133 0.08 17.59 -10.97
N ARG A 134 -0.70 18.43 -10.30
CA ARG A 134 -0.17 19.57 -9.54
C ARG A 134 0.49 19.12 -8.22
N TYR A 135 -0.13 18.16 -7.53
CA TYR A 135 0.35 17.65 -6.24
C TYR A 135 0.68 16.16 -6.33
N LEU A 136 1.88 15.83 -5.93
CA LEU A 136 2.32 14.45 -5.83
C LEU A 136 2.52 14.08 -4.36
N VAL A 137 1.79 13.04 -3.90
CA VAL A 137 1.91 12.48 -2.55
C VAL A 137 2.59 11.12 -2.64
N SER A 138 3.79 11.01 -2.06
CA SER A 138 4.48 9.74 -1.94
C SER A 138 4.06 9.03 -0.65
N ALA A 139 3.19 8.03 -0.77
CA ALA A 139 2.70 7.19 0.32
C ALA A 139 3.23 5.74 0.21
N VAL A 140 4.46 5.58 -0.28
CA VAL A 140 5.08 4.30 -0.62
C VAL A 140 5.41 3.41 0.58
N GLY A 141 5.45 3.99 1.79
CA GLY A 141 5.80 3.27 3.02
C GLY A 141 7.29 2.95 3.14
N ALA A 142 7.71 2.55 4.35
CA ALA A 142 9.09 2.23 4.65
C ALA A 142 9.46 0.77 4.36
N LEU A 143 8.47 -0.13 4.26
CA LEU A 143 8.65 -1.57 4.09
C LEU A 143 8.15 -2.07 2.72
N SER A 144 8.20 -1.22 1.69
CA SER A 144 7.67 -1.54 0.36
C SER A 144 8.59 -2.40 -0.50
N GLU A 145 9.88 -2.40 -0.18
CA GLU A 145 10.90 -3.20 -0.85
C GLU A 145 11.63 -4.11 0.13
N ARG A 146 11.89 -5.36 -0.27
CA ARG A 146 12.64 -6.28 0.55
C ARG A 146 14.14 -6.01 0.44
N PHE A 147 14.81 -5.98 1.56
CA PHE A 147 16.26 -5.96 1.61
C PHE A 147 16.79 -7.39 1.85
N VAL A 148 17.44 -7.95 0.85
CA VAL A 148 18.11 -9.26 1.00
C VAL A 148 19.58 -9.00 1.34
N PRO A 149 20.04 -9.37 2.55
CA PRO A 149 21.43 -9.17 2.93
C PRO A 149 22.38 -10.01 2.09
N LYS A 150 23.58 -9.48 1.84
CA LYS A 150 24.64 -10.23 1.14
C LYS A 150 25.27 -11.22 2.12
N ILE A 151 24.82 -12.46 2.08
CA ILE A 151 25.34 -13.56 2.91
C ILE A 151 26.11 -14.49 1.99
N ASN A 152 27.37 -14.80 2.33
CA ASN A 152 28.20 -15.71 1.53
C ASN A 152 27.55 -17.10 1.49
N GLY A 153 27.37 -17.64 0.28
CA GLY A 153 26.79 -18.95 0.04
C GLY A 153 25.26 -18.97 -0.04
N ILE A 154 24.58 -17.81 0.07
CA ILE A 154 23.10 -17.76 -0.05
C ILE A 154 22.63 -18.28 -1.41
N GLU A 155 23.40 -18.02 -2.45
CA GLU A 155 23.13 -18.44 -3.84
C GLU A 155 23.37 -19.94 -4.07
N THR A 156 24.08 -20.61 -3.16
CA THR A 156 24.41 -22.04 -3.25
C THR A 156 23.57 -22.89 -2.29
N PHE A 157 22.70 -22.24 -1.48
CA PHE A 157 21.81 -22.97 -0.58
C PHE A 157 20.79 -23.78 -1.39
N ALA A 158 20.78 -25.10 -1.21
CA ALA A 158 19.97 -26.03 -1.99
C ALA A 158 18.50 -26.11 -1.53
N GLY A 159 18.17 -25.52 -0.38
CA GLY A 159 16.81 -25.52 0.17
C GLY A 159 15.98 -24.33 -0.35
N GLU A 160 14.71 -24.33 0.00
CA GLU A 160 13.81 -23.21 -0.28
C GLU A 160 14.17 -22.02 0.63
N GLN A 161 14.06 -20.80 0.09
CA GLN A 161 14.37 -19.58 0.82
C GLN A 161 13.17 -18.64 0.77
N TYR A 162 12.78 -18.13 1.92
CA TYR A 162 11.65 -17.24 2.06
C TYR A 162 12.05 -15.95 2.79
N HIS A 163 11.50 -14.84 2.37
CA HIS A 163 11.67 -13.54 3.00
C HIS A 163 10.34 -13.05 3.55
N THR A 164 10.31 -12.46 4.75
CA THR A 164 9.07 -11.96 5.36
C THR A 164 8.31 -10.99 4.45
N ASN A 165 9.02 -10.07 3.78
CA ASN A 165 8.44 -9.25 2.73
C ASN A 165 8.47 -10.02 1.40
N GLY A 166 7.36 -10.62 1.03
CA GLY A 166 7.22 -11.50 -0.15
C GLY A 166 6.97 -12.95 0.26
N TRP A 167 6.43 -13.17 1.46
CA TRP A 167 5.94 -14.49 1.87
C TRP A 167 4.82 -14.92 0.93
N PRO A 168 4.82 -16.21 0.46
CA PRO A 168 3.77 -16.73 -0.40
C PRO A 168 2.37 -16.54 0.20
N ALA A 169 1.42 -16.05 -0.60
CA ALA A 169 0.06 -15.78 -0.14
C ALA A 169 -0.68 -17.07 0.27
N GLU A 170 -0.34 -18.19 -0.39
CA GLU A 170 -0.84 -19.54 -0.10
C GLU A 170 -0.18 -20.17 1.13
N GLY A 171 0.82 -19.49 1.70
CA GLY A 171 1.59 -20.02 2.82
C GLY A 171 2.72 -20.95 2.38
N VAL A 172 3.44 -21.51 3.37
CA VAL A 172 4.53 -22.47 3.17
C VAL A 172 4.25 -23.69 4.01
N ASP A 173 4.32 -24.86 3.39
CA ASP A 173 4.24 -26.12 4.11
C ASP A 173 5.63 -26.49 4.68
N PHE A 174 5.70 -26.59 6.01
CA PHE A 174 6.89 -26.95 6.76
C PHE A 174 6.87 -28.41 7.26
N GLU A 175 5.82 -29.17 6.90
CA GLU A 175 5.71 -30.56 7.37
C GLU A 175 6.92 -31.38 6.88
N ASN A 176 7.56 -32.11 7.82
CA ASN A 176 8.78 -32.91 7.57
C ASN A 176 9.99 -32.12 7.02
N LYS A 177 10.01 -30.80 7.12
CA LYS A 177 11.16 -29.96 6.76
C LYS A 177 11.94 -29.53 8.01
N ARG A 178 13.26 -29.45 7.86
CA ARG A 178 14.15 -28.82 8.85
C ARG A 178 14.34 -27.36 8.46
N VAL A 179 13.88 -26.45 9.28
CA VAL A 179 13.93 -25.01 9.09
C VAL A 179 15.01 -24.41 9.99
#